data_18d9cbee04c56d7be5f0bea02e1de4b3
#
_entry.id   18d9cbee04c56d7be5f0bea02e1de4b3
#
_cell.length_a   1.000
_cell.length_b   1.000
_cell.length_c   1.000
_cell.angle_alpha   90.00
_cell.angle_beta   90.00
_cell.angle_gamma   90.00
#
_symmetry.space_group_name_H-M   'P 1'
#
loop_
_entity.id
_entity.type
_entity.pdbx_description
1 polymer ?
#
loop_
_entity_poly.entity_id
_entity_poly.type
_entity_poly.pdbx_seq_one_letter_code
_entity_poly.pdbx_strand_id
1 'polypeptide(L)'
;VNLVHLICWLDRSIYAVVEHEVLSGNVILTDERIEHIKEHHPNDYELFIHFIPQVIEDPDYIIASSKPHTAVVLKTIEEGGHRFKVILRLRVEGDPSHYQHSIISFWRIGDTTWRKILKNKVVLYRRD
;
A
#
# COMPACT_ATOMS: atom_id res chain seq x y z
N VAL A 1 20.51 12.51 4.84
CA VAL A 1 20.12 12.24 3.44
C VAL A 1 18.88 11.37 3.43
N ASN A 2 17.88 11.77 2.67
CA ASN A 2 16.64 11.00 2.53
C ASN A 2 16.79 10.06 1.32
N LEU A 3 17.20 8.82 1.57
CA LEU A 3 17.35 7.82 0.52
C LEU A 3 15.99 7.29 0.05
N VAL A 4 15.97 6.83 -1.18
CA VAL A 4 14.79 6.23 -1.82
C VAL A 4 15.08 4.76 -2.06
N HIS A 5 14.19 3.89 -1.56
CA HIS A 5 14.32 2.44 -1.71
C HIS A 5 13.28 1.93 -2.69
N LEU A 6 13.74 1.16 -3.67
CA LEU A 6 12.84 0.50 -4.62
C LEU A 6 12.24 -0.74 -3.95
N ILE A 7 10.92 -0.84 -3.93
CA ILE A 7 10.22 -1.91 -3.23
C ILE A 7 9.69 -2.97 -4.20
N CYS A 8 8.91 -2.55 -5.21
CA CYS A 8 8.27 -3.47 -6.14
C CYS A 8 7.74 -2.72 -7.36
N TRP A 9 7.07 -3.45 -8.24
CA TRP A 9 6.40 -2.90 -9.42
C TRP A 9 4.89 -2.90 -9.19
N LEU A 10 4.22 -1.81 -9.54
CA LEU A 10 2.77 -1.70 -9.46
C LEU A 10 2.18 -1.83 -10.85
N ASP A 11 1.26 -2.78 -10.99
CA ASP A 11 0.57 -3.04 -12.25
C ASP A 11 -0.71 -2.18 -12.33
N ARG A 12 -0.78 -1.35 -13.34
CA ARG A 12 -1.95 -0.51 -13.62
C ARG A 12 -3.24 -1.33 -13.72
N SER A 13 -3.17 -2.53 -14.28
CA SER A 13 -4.37 -3.34 -14.50
C SER A 13 -5.12 -3.67 -13.21
N ILE A 14 -4.42 -3.70 -12.07
CA ILE A 14 -5.01 -3.91 -10.76
C ILE A 14 -5.48 -2.59 -10.15
N TYR A 15 -4.64 -1.54 -10.23
CA TYR A 15 -4.85 -0.29 -9.50
C TYR A 15 -5.68 0.75 -10.25
N ALA A 16 -6.00 0.52 -11.52
CA ALA A 16 -6.89 1.41 -12.27
C ALA A 16 -8.31 1.49 -11.66
N VAL A 17 -8.67 0.57 -10.79
CA VAL A 17 -9.94 0.62 -10.04
C VAL A 17 -10.01 1.82 -9.09
N VAL A 18 -8.86 2.38 -8.70
CA VAL A 18 -8.79 3.58 -7.84
C VAL A 18 -9.03 4.83 -8.68
N GLU A 19 -8.32 4.92 -9.79
CA GLU A 19 -8.37 6.03 -10.74
C GLU A 19 -7.93 5.54 -12.11
N HIS A 20 -8.65 5.97 -13.15
CA HIS A 20 -8.33 5.57 -14.51
C HIS A 20 -6.92 6.01 -14.94
N GLU A 21 -6.46 7.15 -14.44
CA GLU A 21 -5.18 7.78 -14.82
C GLU A 21 -3.95 7.14 -14.17
N VAL A 22 -4.12 6.12 -13.32
CA VAL A 22 -3.01 5.44 -12.66
C VAL A 22 -2.09 4.81 -13.71
N LEU A 23 -0.79 5.00 -13.55
CA LEU A 23 0.25 4.44 -14.42
C LEU A 23 0.90 3.23 -13.76
N SER A 24 1.38 2.29 -14.56
CA SER A 24 2.26 1.23 -14.05
C SER A 24 3.63 1.82 -13.76
N GLY A 25 4.33 1.29 -12.76
CA GLY A 25 5.66 1.78 -12.44
C GLY A 25 6.19 1.28 -11.10
N ASN A 26 7.37 1.76 -10.78
CA ASN A 26 8.04 1.42 -9.53
C ASN A 26 7.30 1.99 -8.32
N VAL A 27 7.34 1.22 -7.23
CA VAL A 27 6.90 1.67 -5.91
C VAL A 27 8.12 1.90 -5.05
N ILE A 28 8.20 3.07 -4.44
CA ILE A 28 9.32 3.46 -3.60
C ILE A 28 8.90 3.63 -2.14
N LEU A 29 9.89 3.58 -1.27
CA LEU A 29 9.76 3.91 0.15
C LEU A 29 10.97 4.75 0.53
N THR A 30 10.72 5.95 1.08
CA THR A 30 11.79 6.85 1.47
C THR A 30 12.21 6.63 2.91
N ASP A 31 13.45 7.04 3.25
CA ASP A 31 13.94 6.99 4.63
C ASP A 31 13.02 7.75 5.59
N GLU A 32 12.51 8.91 5.15
CA GLU A 32 11.57 9.69 5.96
C GLU A 32 10.32 8.90 6.31
N ARG A 33 9.75 8.17 5.35
CA ARG A 33 8.56 7.36 5.60
C ARG A 33 8.88 6.13 6.45
N ILE A 34 10.06 5.56 6.30
CA ILE A 34 10.52 4.46 7.16
C ILE A 34 10.55 4.91 8.62
N GLU A 35 11.12 6.09 8.89
CA GLU A 35 11.17 6.63 10.25
C GLU A 35 9.76 6.88 10.81
N HIS A 36 8.85 7.39 9.97
CA HIS A 36 7.45 7.58 10.34
C HIS A 36 6.79 6.25 10.72
N ILE A 37 7.01 5.20 9.93
CA ILE A 37 6.45 3.87 10.20
C ILE A 37 6.99 3.33 11.52
N LYS A 38 8.30 3.44 11.75
CA LYS A 38 8.93 2.98 12.99
C LYS A 38 8.42 3.71 14.21
N GLU A 39 8.15 5.00 14.09
CA GLU A 39 7.65 5.84 15.17
C GLU A 39 6.21 5.49 15.55
N HIS A 40 5.34 5.28 14.55
CA HIS A 40 3.90 5.06 14.77
C HIS A 40 3.54 3.59 14.93
N HIS A 41 4.33 2.68 14.37
CA HIS A 41 4.10 1.25 14.40
C HIS A 41 5.41 0.52 14.75
N PRO A 42 5.84 0.61 16.04
CA PRO A 42 7.11 0.02 16.47
C PRO A 42 7.22 -1.45 16.09
N ASN A 43 8.38 -1.83 15.58
CA ASN A 43 8.74 -3.18 15.15
C ASN A 43 8.12 -3.65 13.83
N ASP A 44 7.07 -3.02 13.33
CA ASP A 44 6.38 -3.49 12.12
C ASP A 44 7.27 -3.38 10.88
N TYR A 45 8.07 -2.33 10.77
CA TYR A 45 8.97 -2.18 9.64
C TYR A 45 9.97 -3.36 9.54
N GLU A 46 10.72 -3.59 10.61
CA GLU A 46 11.78 -4.62 10.62
C GLU A 46 11.22 -6.02 10.44
N LEU A 47 10.10 -6.31 11.08
CA LEU A 47 9.50 -7.64 11.06
C LEU A 47 8.83 -7.96 9.72
N PHE A 48 8.26 -6.97 9.05
CA PHE A 48 7.28 -7.23 8.00
C PHE A 48 7.59 -6.60 6.63
N ILE A 49 8.63 -5.77 6.51
CA ILE A 49 8.94 -5.11 5.23
C ILE A 49 9.09 -6.11 4.08
N HIS A 50 9.61 -7.29 4.35
CA HIS A 50 9.82 -8.30 3.31
C HIS A 50 8.52 -8.89 2.74
N PHE A 51 7.38 -8.71 3.42
CA PHE A 51 6.08 -9.13 2.90
C PHE A 51 5.41 -8.06 2.03
N ILE A 52 5.84 -6.81 2.15
CA ILE A 52 5.13 -5.68 1.54
C ILE A 52 5.10 -5.73 0.01
N PRO A 53 6.16 -6.16 -0.70
CA PRO A 53 6.06 -6.34 -2.14
C PRO A 53 4.88 -7.22 -2.55
N GLN A 54 4.68 -8.35 -1.87
CA GLN A 54 3.57 -9.27 -2.15
C GLN A 54 2.21 -8.62 -1.89
N VAL A 55 2.09 -7.82 -0.84
CA VAL A 55 0.84 -7.10 -0.52
C VAL A 55 0.45 -6.18 -1.68
N ILE A 56 1.41 -5.45 -2.23
CA ILE A 56 1.17 -4.48 -3.29
C ILE A 56 0.94 -5.16 -4.65
N GLU A 57 1.72 -6.20 -4.94
CA GLU A 57 1.66 -6.88 -6.24
C GLU A 57 0.48 -7.83 -6.38
N ASP A 58 -0.01 -8.36 -5.27
CA ASP A 58 -1.12 -9.31 -5.25
C ASP A 58 -2.08 -9.02 -4.09
N PRO A 59 -2.78 -7.89 -4.11
CA PRO A 59 -3.65 -7.51 -3.00
C PRO A 59 -4.88 -8.40 -2.91
N ASP A 60 -5.39 -8.58 -1.68
CA ASP A 60 -6.69 -9.22 -1.47
C ASP A 60 -7.82 -8.21 -1.68
N TYR A 61 -7.62 -6.97 -1.20
CA TYR A 61 -8.59 -5.89 -1.36
C TYR A 61 -7.88 -4.57 -1.60
N ILE A 62 -8.51 -3.71 -2.40
CA ILE A 62 -8.15 -2.30 -2.50
C ILE A 62 -9.38 -1.52 -2.05
N ILE A 63 -9.17 -0.62 -1.10
CA ILE A 63 -10.22 0.15 -0.43
C ILE A 63 -10.11 1.61 -0.88
N ALA A 64 -11.26 2.24 -1.08
CA ALA A 64 -11.32 3.67 -1.40
C ALA A 64 -10.77 4.51 -0.26
N SER A 65 -10.02 5.55 -0.60
CA SER A 65 -9.52 6.54 0.33
C SER A 65 -10.18 7.89 0.06
N SER A 66 -10.35 8.69 1.11
CA SER A 66 -10.83 10.07 0.95
C SER A 66 -9.77 11.00 0.37
N LYS A 67 -8.49 10.59 0.40
CA LYS A 67 -7.38 11.37 -0.15
C LYS A 67 -7.23 11.08 -1.63
N PRO A 68 -6.97 12.12 -2.48
CA PRO A 68 -6.78 11.91 -3.90
C PRO A 68 -5.54 11.04 -4.18
N HIS A 69 -5.59 10.29 -5.26
CA HIS A 69 -4.49 9.45 -5.76
C HIS A 69 -3.94 8.47 -4.73
N THR A 70 -4.80 8.01 -3.82
CA THR A 70 -4.40 7.17 -2.69
C THR A 70 -5.16 5.86 -2.70
N ALA A 71 -4.44 4.76 -2.52
CA ALA A 71 -5.02 3.43 -2.37
C ALA A 71 -4.75 2.91 -0.96
N VAL A 72 -5.74 2.26 -0.37
CA VAL A 72 -5.59 1.49 0.86
C VAL A 72 -5.64 0.03 0.47
N VAL A 73 -4.55 -0.68 0.70
CA VAL A 73 -4.35 -2.06 0.23
C VAL A 73 -4.37 -3.01 1.42
N LEU A 74 -5.15 -4.07 1.32
CA LEU A 74 -5.26 -5.09 2.36
C LEU A 74 -4.86 -6.45 1.83
N LYS A 75 -4.12 -7.21 2.62
CA LYS A 75 -3.79 -8.59 2.29
C LYS A 75 -3.52 -9.41 3.55
N THR A 76 -3.95 -10.67 3.51
CA THR A 76 -3.54 -11.68 4.49
C THR A 76 -2.36 -12.46 3.89
N ILE A 77 -1.25 -12.50 4.61
CA ILE A 77 -0.10 -13.32 4.25
C ILE A 77 -0.30 -14.68 4.91
N GLU A 78 -0.30 -15.74 4.13
CA GLU A 78 -0.52 -17.10 4.65
C GLU A 78 0.53 -17.51 5.67
N GLU A 79 1.79 -17.17 5.42
CA GLU A 79 2.86 -17.40 6.38
C GLU A 79 2.58 -16.61 7.65
N GLY A 80 2.29 -17.29 8.74
CA GLY A 80 1.97 -16.69 10.02
C GLY A 80 0.59 -16.06 10.13
N GLY A 81 -0.21 -16.02 9.06
CA GLY A 81 -1.56 -15.47 9.09
C GLY A 81 -1.64 -13.97 9.33
N HIS A 82 -0.56 -13.23 9.06
CA HIS A 82 -0.52 -11.80 9.27
C HIS A 82 -1.37 -11.04 8.26
N ARG A 83 -2.08 -10.03 8.72
CA ARG A 83 -2.88 -9.13 7.90
C ARG A 83 -2.27 -7.75 7.89
N PHE A 84 -2.11 -7.20 6.68
CA PHE A 84 -1.46 -5.90 6.49
C PHE A 84 -2.38 -4.89 5.84
N LYS A 85 -2.17 -3.64 6.25
CA LYS A 85 -2.74 -2.46 5.62
C LYS A 85 -1.58 -1.63 5.10
N VAL A 86 -1.60 -1.33 3.80
CA VAL A 86 -0.61 -0.48 3.15
C VAL A 86 -1.32 0.72 2.56
N ILE A 87 -0.81 1.91 2.80
CA ILE A 87 -1.32 3.14 2.21
C ILE A 87 -0.33 3.58 1.13
N LEU A 88 -0.82 3.70 -0.11
CA LEU A 88 -0.02 4.08 -1.27
C LEU A 88 -0.49 5.41 -1.84
N ARG A 89 0.46 6.30 -2.15
CA ARG A 89 0.21 7.42 -3.07
C ARG A 89 0.54 6.91 -4.46
N LEU A 90 -0.44 6.91 -5.35
CA LEU A 90 -0.31 6.39 -6.71
C LEU A 90 0.21 7.48 -7.65
N ARG A 91 1.06 7.08 -8.59
CA ARG A 91 1.46 7.95 -9.68
C ARG A 91 0.37 7.94 -10.76
N VAL A 92 -0.06 9.11 -11.17
CA VAL A 92 -1.10 9.28 -12.17
C VAL A 92 -0.62 10.16 -13.33
N GLU A 93 -1.32 10.08 -14.47
CA GLU A 93 -1.10 11.00 -15.59
C GLU A 93 -1.22 12.44 -15.10
N GLY A 94 -0.34 13.30 -15.54
CA GLY A 94 -0.32 14.70 -15.11
C GLY A 94 0.58 14.98 -13.92
N ASP A 95 1.03 13.96 -13.20
CA ASP A 95 2.04 14.12 -12.16
C ASP A 95 3.37 14.60 -12.77
N PRO A 96 4.19 15.35 -12.02
CA PRO A 96 5.55 15.64 -12.46
C PRO A 96 6.31 14.36 -12.81
N SER A 97 7.17 14.43 -13.82
CA SER A 97 7.85 13.25 -14.38
C SER A 97 8.71 12.48 -13.39
N HIS A 98 9.16 13.13 -12.30
CA HIS A 98 9.99 12.49 -11.28
C HIS A 98 9.17 11.75 -10.21
N TYR A 99 7.85 11.88 -10.19
CA TYR A 99 7.01 11.18 -9.23
C TYR A 99 7.02 9.67 -9.50
N GLN A 100 6.90 8.91 -8.43
CA GLN A 100 6.73 7.46 -8.46
C GLN A 100 5.63 7.08 -7.47
N HIS A 101 5.11 5.86 -7.58
CA HIS A 101 4.24 5.34 -6.52
C HIS A 101 5.04 5.31 -5.22
N SER A 102 4.43 5.69 -4.12
CA SER A 102 5.13 5.81 -2.86
C SER A 102 4.33 5.19 -1.72
N ILE A 103 5.00 4.39 -0.89
CA ILE A 103 4.39 3.88 0.33
C ILE A 103 4.35 5.04 1.34
N ILE A 104 3.14 5.40 1.76
CA ILE A 104 2.93 6.41 2.81
C ILE A 104 3.17 5.77 4.18
N SER A 105 2.56 4.60 4.40
CA SER A 105 2.75 3.83 5.63
C SER A 105 2.28 2.39 5.43
N PHE A 106 2.69 1.50 6.33
CA PHE A 106 2.12 0.17 6.44
C PHE A 106 2.20 -0.32 7.87
N TRP A 107 1.30 -1.21 8.23
CA TRP A 107 1.35 -1.89 9.53
C TRP A 107 0.47 -3.13 9.53
N ARG A 108 0.73 -3.98 10.49
CA ARG A 108 -0.11 -5.16 10.73
C ARG A 108 -1.38 -4.73 11.44
N ILE A 109 -2.51 -5.29 11.02
CA ILE A 109 -3.80 -5.06 11.67
C ILE A 109 -4.38 -6.36 12.18
N GLY A 110 -5.22 -6.25 13.20
CA GLY A 110 -5.91 -7.38 13.78
C GLY A 110 -7.20 -7.71 13.04
N ASP A 111 -7.81 -8.81 13.44
CA ASP A 111 -9.02 -9.34 12.83
C ASP A 111 -10.21 -8.38 12.94
N THR A 112 -10.38 -7.74 14.09
CA THR A 112 -11.46 -6.79 14.30
C THR A 112 -11.35 -5.58 13.38
N THR A 113 -10.15 -5.01 13.25
CA THR A 113 -9.91 -3.87 12.36
C THR A 113 -10.14 -4.26 10.90
N TRP A 114 -9.66 -5.43 10.50
CA TRP A 114 -9.87 -5.98 9.16
C TRP A 114 -11.36 -6.03 8.81
N ARG A 115 -12.15 -6.62 9.69
CA ARG A 115 -13.61 -6.76 9.48
C ARG A 115 -14.30 -5.41 9.42
N LYS A 116 -13.92 -4.47 10.28
CA LYS A 116 -14.50 -3.12 10.29
C LYS A 116 -14.24 -2.39 8.98
N ILE A 117 -13.02 -2.49 8.45
CA ILE A 117 -12.68 -1.86 7.17
C ILE A 117 -13.57 -2.43 6.06
N LEU A 118 -13.65 -3.75 5.96
CA LEU A 118 -14.44 -4.40 4.91
C LEU A 118 -15.93 -4.12 5.02
N LYS A 119 -16.43 -3.92 6.24
CA LYS A 119 -17.84 -3.61 6.49
C LYS A 119 -18.18 -2.16 6.17
N ASN A 120 -17.30 -1.22 6.54
CA ASN A 120 -17.62 0.21 6.59
C ASN A 120 -17.06 1.02 5.42
N LYS A 121 -16.10 0.49 4.67
CA LYS A 121 -15.44 1.22 3.59
C LYS A 121 -15.86 0.67 2.23
N VAL A 122 -15.65 1.46 1.20
CA VAL A 122 -15.94 1.06 -0.17
C VAL A 122 -14.81 0.17 -0.70
N VAL A 123 -15.14 -1.05 -1.07
CA VAL A 123 -14.20 -2.01 -1.67
C VAL A 123 -14.18 -1.77 -3.18
N LEU A 124 -13.04 -1.36 -3.72
CA LEU A 124 -12.85 -1.09 -5.14
C LEU A 124 -12.35 -2.32 -5.90
N TYR A 125 -11.61 -3.19 -5.22
CA TYR A 125 -11.02 -4.38 -5.80
C TYR A 125 -11.09 -5.52 -4.80
N ARG A 126 -11.47 -6.69 -5.30
CA ARG A 126 -11.48 -7.93 -4.52
C ARG A 126 -10.78 -9.00 -5.33
N ARG A 127 -9.79 -9.64 -4.71
CA ARG A 127 -9.18 -10.83 -5.27
C ARG A 127 -10.17 -11.99 -5.16
N ASP A 128 -10.31 -12.74 -6.18
CA ASP A 128 -11.29 -13.85 -6.24
C ASP A 128 -11.10 -14.92 -5.19
#